data_36a0c72b5c53909ab674af15eb9faf4e
#
_entry.id   36a0c72b5c53909ab674af15eb9faf4e
#
_cell.length_a   1.000
_cell.length_b   1.000
_cell.length_c   1.000
_cell.angle_alpha   90.00
_cell.angle_beta   90.00
_cell.angle_gamma   90.00
#
_symmetry.space_group_name_H-M   'P 1'
#
loop_
_entity.id
_entity.type
_entity.pdbx_description
1 polymer ?
#
loop_
_entity_poly.entity_id
_entity_poly.type
_entity_poly.pdbx_seq_one_letter_code
_entity_poly.pdbx_strand_id
1 'polypeptide(L)'
;MFAGITNALYSFLNWIQGWTVYWGIAIIVFTIIVRLVLTPLDVKSRASMRKTQKLQPQLQVLQKKYANDKEKLNAKTAELYKKAHVNPLSSCLPLLLTWPILIAVFGAMRTAANKEILNQVAQILSGQEPTLEPFLWIKNLWMPDNPFYSALPNANTLQMISQGEWETWFNGLQGNMPPLLAELNLTAESFTKQNLGATIQAIIDAMSGAKVLMADGTEYLYYAEGVRDLAGASIPLLGSLKHMFNGLLLLPILSAVSQLAMTKLMGGNQATPTEGPGAGSGKFMKWFFPIFSAWICLSYSSAFALYWVAGNLVSMGQTFLINKYLDRKESMAAPVAGEGSVK
;
A
#
# COMPACT_ATOMS: atom_id res chain seq x y z
N MET A 1 -1.56 8.76 18.50
CA MET A 1 -2.44 9.47 17.54
C MET A 1 -2.80 8.61 16.33
N PHE A 2 -1.84 7.96 15.66
CA PHE A 2 -2.14 7.11 14.49
C PHE A 2 -2.96 5.86 14.81
N ALA A 3 -2.77 5.23 15.97
CA ALA A 3 -3.52 4.02 16.34
C ALA A 3 -5.05 4.21 16.33
N GLY A 4 -5.55 5.35 16.78
CA GLY A 4 -6.99 5.64 16.74
C GLY A 4 -7.54 5.73 15.32
N ILE A 5 -6.79 6.40 14.42
CA ILE A 5 -7.18 6.51 13.00
C ILE A 5 -7.10 5.13 12.32
N THR A 6 -6.04 4.36 12.60
CA THR A 6 -5.87 2.99 12.10
C THR A 6 -7.04 2.10 12.49
N ASN A 7 -7.42 2.12 13.77
CA ASN A 7 -8.54 1.33 14.27
C ASN A 7 -9.88 1.76 13.66
N ALA A 8 -10.11 3.06 13.51
CA ALA A 8 -11.31 3.58 12.86
C ALA A 8 -11.39 3.13 11.39
N LEU A 9 -10.27 3.20 10.65
CA LEU A 9 -10.21 2.74 9.26
C LEU A 9 -10.37 1.23 9.15
N TYR A 10 -9.78 0.46 10.07
CA TYR A 10 -9.98 -0.99 10.13
C TYR A 10 -11.46 -1.31 10.41
N SER A 11 -12.09 -0.66 11.40
CA SER A 11 -13.52 -0.88 11.71
C SER A 11 -14.41 -0.53 10.52
N PHE A 12 -14.08 0.54 9.79
CA PHE A 12 -14.79 0.95 8.59
C PHE A 12 -14.62 -0.06 7.45
N LEU A 13 -13.40 -0.56 7.22
CA LEU A 13 -13.13 -1.61 6.25
C LEU A 13 -13.92 -2.90 6.59
N ASN A 14 -13.88 -3.31 7.85
CA ASN A 14 -14.58 -4.49 8.33
C ASN A 14 -16.12 -4.33 8.21
N TRP A 15 -16.64 -3.13 8.42
CA TRP A 15 -18.05 -2.83 8.19
C TRP A 15 -18.42 -2.97 6.70
N ILE A 16 -17.59 -2.47 5.78
CA ILE A 16 -17.79 -2.68 4.32
C ILE A 16 -17.75 -4.16 3.99
N GLN A 17 -16.81 -4.92 4.56
CA GLN A 17 -16.68 -6.36 4.34
C GLN A 17 -17.96 -7.10 4.73
N GLY A 18 -18.65 -6.69 5.78
CA GLY A 18 -19.94 -7.27 6.17
C GLY A 18 -21.06 -7.14 5.11
N TRP A 19 -20.90 -6.25 4.12
CA TRP A 19 -21.82 -6.07 2.99
C TRP A 19 -21.32 -6.74 1.69
N THR A 20 -20.09 -7.18 1.67
CA THR A 20 -19.45 -7.81 0.52
C THR A 20 -19.13 -9.27 0.82
N VAL A 21 -19.26 -10.15 -0.18
CA VAL A 21 -18.90 -11.56 0.00
C VAL A 21 -17.40 -11.76 0.06
N TYR A 22 -16.63 -10.90 -0.62
CA TYR A 22 -15.19 -11.05 -0.79
C TYR A 22 -14.43 -9.83 -0.25
N TRP A 23 -13.38 -10.06 0.52
CA TRP A 23 -12.49 -9.02 1.00
C TRP A 23 -11.87 -8.16 -0.10
N GLY A 24 -11.54 -8.75 -1.25
CA GLY A 24 -11.00 -8.00 -2.38
C GLY A 24 -11.94 -6.90 -2.87
N ILE A 25 -13.26 -7.16 -2.93
CA ILE A 25 -14.27 -6.17 -3.28
C ILE A 25 -14.38 -5.11 -2.18
N ALA A 26 -14.39 -5.53 -0.91
CA ALA A 26 -14.39 -4.59 0.23
C ALA A 26 -13.23 -3.59 0.17
N ILE A 27 -12.02 -4.06 -0.14
CA ILE A 27 -10.83 -3.23 -0.26
C ILE A 27 -10.94 -2.24 -1.41
N ILE A 28 -11.47 -2.66 -2.56
CA ILE A 28 -11.68 -1.75 -3.71
C ILE A 28 -12.70 -0.66 -3.35
N VAL A 29 -13.85 -1.03 -2.77
CA VAL A 29 -14.90 -0.09 -2.36
C VAL A 29 -14.37 0.88 -1.29
N PHE A 30 -13.69 0.36 -0.28
CA PHE A 30 -13.01 1.17 0.74
C PHE A 30 -12.05 2.17 0.11
N THR A 31 -11.22 1.73 -0.84
CA THR A 31 -10.26 2.59 -1.54
C THR A 31 -10.96 3.72 -2.28
N ILE A 32 -12.04 3.41 -3.00
CA ILE A 32 -12.82 4.42 -3.73
C ILE A 32 -13.39 5.45 -2.75
N ILE A 33 -14.01 5.01 -1.65
CA ILE A 33 -14.61 5.91 -0.65
C ILE A 33 -13.55 6.82 -0.03
N VAL A 34 -12.43 6.26 0.42
CA VAL A 34 -11.32 7.04 1.00
C VAL A 34 -10.81 8.08 0.00
N ARG A 35 -10.64 7.71 -1.27
CA ARG A 35 -10.22 8.64 -2.33
C ARG A 35 -11.24 9.72 -2.61
N LEU A 36 -12.53 9.41 -2.59
CA LEU A 36 -13.60 10.40 -2.77
C LEU A 36 -13.63 11.42 -1.62
N VAL A 37 -13.49 10.96 -0.38
CA VAL A 37 -13.39 11.84 0.80
C VAL A 37 -12.20 12.80 0.70
N LEU A 38 -11.10 12.36 0.11
CA LEU A 38 -9.89 13.17 -0.07
C LEU A 38 -9.94 14.09 -1.31
N THR A 39 -10.92 13.94 -2.20
CA THR A 39 -11.02 14.72 -3.44
C THR A 39 -11.00 16.25 -3.24
N PRO A 40 -11.71 16.85 -2.26
CA PRO A 40 -11.65 18.30 -2.06
C PRO A 40 -10.24 18.81 -1.75
N LEU A 41 -9.47 18.00 -1.05
CA LEU A 41 -8.08 18.28 -0.74
C LEU A 41 -7.20 18.20 -1.98
N ASP A 42 -7.40 17.15 -2.79
CA ASP A 42 -6.68 16.96 -4.06
C ASP A 42 -6.94 18.11 -5.04
N VAL A 43 -8.16 18.62 -5.11
CA VAL A 43 -8.51 19.79 -5.93
C VAL A 43 -7.74 21.04 -5.50
N LYS A 44 -7.73 21.35 -4.20
CA LYS A 44 -6.98 22.51 -3.66
C LYS A 44 -5.48 22.39 -3.94
N SER A 45 -4.95 21.21 -3.71
CA SER A 45 -3.55 20.87 -3.94
C SER A 45 -3.14 21.10 -5.40
N ARG A 46 -3.90 20.51 -6.34
CA ARG A 46 -3.62 20.65 -7.78
C ARG A 46 -3.77 22.07 -8.27
N ALA A 47 -4.75 22.82 -7.78
CA ALA A 47 -4.87 24.23 -8.08
C ALA A 47 -3.63 25.03 -7.64
N SER A 48 -3.08 24.72 -6.48
CA SER A 48 -1.83 25.34 -5.99
C SER A 48 -0.62 24.91 -6.82
N MET A 49 -0.49 23.62 -7.12
CA MET A 49 0.60 23.11 -7.98
C MET A 49 0.59 23.79 -9.38
N ARG A 50 -0.58 23.99 -9.99
CA ARG A 50 -0.71 24.70 -11.28
C ARG A 50 -0.17 26.12 -11.19
N LYS A 51 -0.47 26.85 -10.12
CA LYS A 51 0.07 28.21 -9.92
C LYS A 51 1.60 28.20 -9.84
N THR A 52 2.17 27.25 -9.11
CA THR A 52 3.63 27.08 -9.02
C THR A 52 4.24 26.70 -10.38
N GLN A 53 3.59 25.80 -11.14
CA GLN A 53 4.05 25.40 -12.47
C GLN A 53 4.09 26.58 -13.47
N LYS A 54 3.15 27.51 -13.40
CA LYS A 54 3.14 28.73 -14.24
C LYS A 54 4.36 29.63 -13.98
N LEU A 55 4.99 29.52 -12.81
CA LEU A 55 6.21 30.28 -12.45
C LEU A 55 7.51 29.58 -12.88
N GLN A 56 7.45 28.33 -13.30
CA GLN A 56 8.64 27.54 -13.67
C GLN A 56 9.52 28.20 -14.75
N PRO A 57 8.99 28.78 -15.84
CA PRO A 57 9.83 29.46 -16.84
C PRO A 57 10.63 30.62 -16.24
N GLN A 58 10.00 31.41 -15.35
CA GLN A 58 10.66 32.53 -14.68
C GLN A 58 11.73 32.06 -13.69
N LEU A 59 11.47 30.95 -12.98
CA LEU A 59 12.43 30.31 -12.09
C LEU A 59 13.66 29.82 -12.85
N GLN A 60 13.48 29.21 -14.03
CA GLN A 60 14.60 28.77 -14.88
C GLN A 60 15.46 29.93 -15.34
N VAL A 61 14.86 31.08 -15.69
CA VAL A 61 15.62 32.31 -16.04
C VAL A 61 16.43 32.81 -14.85
N LEU A 62 15.83 32.81 -13.64
CA LEU A 62 16.55 33.20 -12.42
C LEU A 62 17.70 32.25 -12.09
N GLN A 63 17.49 30.95 -12.23
CA GLN A 63 18.51 29.92 -12.02
C GLN A 63 19.70 30.09 -12.95
N LYS A 64 19.45 30.34 -14.23
CA LYS A 64 20.52 30.62 -15.21
C LYS A 64 21.24 31.91 -14.91
N LYS A 65 20.49 32.98 -14.57
CA LYS A 65 21.05 34.32 -14.30
C LYS A 65 21.92 34.38 -13.05
N TYR A 66 21.55 33.63 -12.00
CA TYR A 66 22.21 33.62 -10.70
C TYR A 66 22.87 32.29 -10.36
N ALA A 67 23.30 31.49 -11.38
CA ALA A 67 23.88 30.18 -11.20
C ALA A 67 25.07 30.15 -10.21
N ASN A 68 25.88 31.21 -10.20
CA ASN A 68 27.06 31.31 -9.37
C ASN A 68 26.83 32.10 -8.04
N ASP A 69 25.60 32.57 -7.79
CA ASP A 69 25.27 33.37 -6.61
C ASP A 69 23.98 32.78 -5.96
N LYS A 70 24.20 31.78 -5.10
CA LYS A 70 23.09 31.06 -4.44
C LYS A 70 22.25 31.95 -3.52
N GLU A 71 22.87 32.95 -2.90
CA GLU A 71 22.20 33.87 -1.97
C GLU A 71 21.23 34.79 -2.74
N LYS A 72 21.69 35.38 -3.83
CA LYS A 72 20.82 36.20 -4.72
C LYS A 72 19.75 35.33 -5.40
N LEU A 73 20.09 34.10 -5.80
CA LEU A 73 19.11 33.18 -6.37
C LEU A 73 17.96 32.89 -5.38
N ASN A 74 18.29 32.57 -4.12
CA ASN A 74 17.31 32.33 -3.09
C ASN A 74 16.44 33.57 -2.79
N ALA A 75 17.08 34.76 -2.66
CA ALA A 75 16.38 36.03 -2.43
C ALA A 75 15.41 36.33 -3.60
N LYS A 76 15.87 36.23 -4.85
CA LYS A 76 15.04 36.50 -6.05
C LYS A 76 13.95 35.44 -6.27
N THR A 77 14.18 34.19 -5.92
CA THR A 77 13.17 33.12 -5.92
C THR A 77 12.09 33.41 -4.89
N ALA A 78 12.46 33.81 -3.67
CA ALA A 78 11.49 34.18 -2.64
C ALA A 78 10.66 35.41 -3.05
N GLU A 79 11.32 36.43 -3.66
CA GLU A 79 10.64 37.63 -4.20
C GLU A 79 9.63 37.26 -5.29
N LEU A 80 9.99 36.35 -6.21
CA LEU A 80 9.10 35.87 -7.27
C LEU A 80 7.87 35.21 -6.69
N TYR A 81 8.01 34.26 -5.75
CA TYR A 81 6.88 33.59 -5.10
C TYR A 81 6.01 34.58 -4.32
N LYS A 82 6.60 35.53 -3.62
CA LYS A 82 5.88 36.60 -2.89
C LYS A 82 5.06 37.47 -3.84
N LYS A 83 5.64 37.93 -4.95
CA LYS A 83 4.95 38.74 -5.98
C LYS A 83 3.80 37.96 -6.64
N ALA A 84 3.97 36.69 -6.85
CA ALA A 84 2.93 35.83 -7.45
C ALA A 84 1.86 35.38 -6.43
N HIS A 85 1.96 35.74 -5.16
CA HIS A 85 1.12 35.26 -4.06
C HIS A 85 1.02 33.73 -4.02
N VAL A 86 2.13 33.04 -4.31
CA VAL A 86 2.22 31.57 -4.30
C VAL A 86 3.12 31.13 -3.15
N ASN A 87 2.60 30.28 -2.28
CA ASN A 87 3.39 29.65 -1.24
C ASN A 87 4.10 28.41 -1.81
N PRO A 88 5.46 28.36 -1.86
CA PRO A 88 6.18 27.20 -2.38
C PRO A 88 5.91 25.92 -1.59
N LEU A 89 5.61 26.02 -0.29
CA LEU A 89 5.26 24.89 0.56
C LEU A 89 3.87 24.31 0.22
N SER A 90 3.00 25.08 -0.45
CA SER A 90 1.68 24.56 -0.84
C SER A 90 1.75 23.46 -1.91
N SER A 91 2.85 23.36 -2.63
CA SER A 91 3.07 22.27 -3.61
C SER A 91 3.47 20.94 -2.95
N CYS A 92 4.07 20.95 -1.75
CA CYS A 92 4.41 19.74 -0.99
C CYS A 92 3.38 19.42 0.10
N LEU A 93 2.44 20.33 0.40
CA LEU A 93 1.38 20.12 1.40
C LEU A 93 0.56 18.83 1.17
N PRO A 94 0.20 18.45 -0.08
CA PRO A 94 -0.47 17.19 -0.34
C PRO A 94 0.30 15.98 0.15
N LEU A 95 1.60 15.96 -0.11
CA LEU A 95 2.47 14.86 0.32
C LEU A 95 2.47 14.75 1.85
N LEU A 96 2.65 15.87 2.54
CA LEU A 96 2.65 15.91 4.02
C LEU A 96 1.33 15.47 4.63
N LEU A 97 0.20 15.70 3.95
CA LEU A 97 -1.12 15.35 4.46
C LEU A 97 -1.53 13.91 4.07
N THR A 98 -1.08 13.41 2.92
CA THR A 98 -1.38 12.04 2.48
C THR A 98 -0.54 10.99 3.22
N TRP A 99 0.65 11.32 3.70
CA TRP A 99 1.52 10.40 4.45
C TRP A 99 0.88 9.83 5.72
N PRO A 100 0.31 10.66 6.62
CA PRO A 100 -0.38 10.13 7.80
C PRO A 100 -1.55 9.20 7.45
N ILE A 101 -2.31 9.53 6.42
CA ILE A 101 -3.43 8.71 5.96
C ILE A 101 -2.92 7.39 5.38
N LEU A 102 -1.85 7.44 4.59
CA LEU A 102 -1.22 6.23 4.03
C LEU A 102 -0.74 5.29 5.15
N ILE A 103 -0.06 5.84 6.17
CA ILE A 103 0.40 5.05 7.32
C ILE A 103 -0.79 4.42 8.06
N ALA A 104 -1.88 5.18 8.26
CA ALA A 104 -3.06 4.68 8.96
C ALA A 104 -3.80 3.59 8.15
N VAL A 105 -3.93 3.77 6.82
CA VAL A 105 -4.50 2.74 5.93
C VAL A 105 -3.62 1.50 5.86
N PHE A 106 -2.30 1.68 5.77
CA PHE A 106 -1.35 0.58 5.84
C PHE A 106 -1.52 -0.21 7.14
N GLY A 107 -1.63 0.49 8.27
CA GLY A 107 -1.91 -0.14 9.56
C GLY A 107 -3.24 -0.90 9.58
N ALA A 108 -4.30 -0.32 9.01
CA ALA A 108 -5.62 -0.98 8.95
C ALA A 108 -5.59 -2.27 8.10
N MET A 109 -4.94 -2.23 6.93
CA MET A 109 -4.77 -3.41 6.08
C MET A 109 -3.92 -4.49 6.75
N ARG A 110 -2.84 -4.07 7.46
CA ARG A 110 -2.00 -4.99 8.23
C ARG A 110 -2.78 -5.64 9.36
N THR A 111 -3.57 -4.88 10.12
CA THR A 111 -4.41 -5.43 11.20
C THR A 111 -5.42 -6.44 10.64
N ALA A 112 -6.06 -6.14 9.49
CA ALA A 112 -6.96 -7.08 8.85
C ALA A 112 -6.21 -8.38 8.46
N ALA A 113 -5.08 -8.25 7.76
CA ALA A 113 -4.28 -9.40 7.35
C ALA A 113 -3.81 -10.25 8.55
N ASN A 114 -3.29 -9.62 9.60
CA ASN A 114 -2.79 -10.33 10.77
C ASN A 114 -3.90 -11.11 11.49
N LYS A 115 -5.10 -10.54 11.61
CA LYS A 115 -6.24 -11.24 12.21
C LYS A 115 -6.64 -12.48 11.42
N GLU A 116 -6.73 -12.37 10.10
CA GLU A 116 -7.09 -13.50 9.25
C GLU A 116 -6.00 -14.57 9.21
N ILE A 117 -4.72 -14.16 9.20
CA ILE A 117 -3.58 -15.08 9.31
C ILE A 117 -3.65 -15.84 10.65
N LEU A 118 -3.91 -15.15 11.75
CA LEU A 118 -4.03 -15.79 13.07
C LEU A 118 -5.25 -16.72 13.16
N ASN A 119 -6.37 -16.41 12.50
CA ASN A 119 -7.49 -17.32 12.35
C ASN A 119 -7.11 -18.59 11.59
N GLN A 120 -6.36 -18.44 10.49
CA GLN A 120 -5.83 -19.58 9.73
C GLN A 120 -4.88 -20.43 10.57
N VAL A 121 -4.03 -19.81 11.39
CA VAL A 121 -3.16 -20.53 12.34
C VAL A 121 -3.98 -21.34 13.34
N ALA A 122 -5.06 -20.78 13.91
CA ALA A 122 -5.95 -21.49 14.83
C ALA A 122 -6.62 -22.70 14.15
N GLN A 123 -7.09 -22.55 12.91
CA GLN A 123 -7.68 -23.63 12.14
C GLN A 123 -6.68 -24.79 11.90
N ILE A 124 -5.45 -24.45 11.48
CA ILE A 124 -4.39 -25.43 11.26
C ILE A 124 -4.04 -26.19 12.55
N LEU A 125 -3.88 -25.48 13.66
CA LEU A 125 -3.62 -26.07 14.98
C LEU A 125 -4.81 -26.88 15.53
N SER A 126 -5.98 -26.73 14.93
CA SER A 126 -7.19 -27.55 15.20
C SER A 126 -7.31 -28.73 14.25
N GLY A 127 -6.37 -28.93 13.31
CA GLY A 127 -6.46 -29.96 12.27
C GLY A 127 -7.51 -29.68 11.20
N GLN A 128 -7.92 -28.42 11.06
CA GLN A 128 -8.94 -28.01 10.08
C GLN A 128 -8.28 -27.33 8.87
N GLU A 129 -8.94 -27.47 7.70
CA GLU A 129 -8.53 -26.74 6.51
C GLU A 129 -8.63 -25.22 6.76
N PRO A 130 -7.53 -24.48 6.55
CA PRO A 130 -7.54 -23.02 6.75
C PRO A 130 -8.41 -22.35 5.67
N THR A 131 -9.27 -21.45 6.09
CA THR A 131 -10.11 -20.64 5.20
C THR A 131 -9.23 -19.63 4.48
N LEU A 132 -9.05 -19.80 3.18
CA LEU A 132 -8.31 -18.85 2.34
C LEU A 132 -9.26 -17.81 1.76
N GLU A 133 -8.73 -16.62 1.49
CA GLU A 133 -9.46 -15.53 0.84
C GLU A 133 -9.00 -15.36 -0.62
N PRO A 134 -9.57 -16.10 -1.57
CA PRO A 134 -9.17 -16.00 -2.97
C PRO A 134 -9.69 -14.71 -3.60
N PHE A 135 -8.88 -14.12 -4.47
CA PHE A 135 -9.28 -12.96 -5.27
C PHE A 135 -8.54 -12.94 -6.60
N LEU A 136 -9.27 -13.02 -7.71
CA LEU A 136 -8.72 -13.11 -9.07
C LEU A 136 -7.78 -14.32 -9.22
N TRP A 137 -6.48 -14.06 -9.43
CA TRP A 137 -5.43 -15.09 -9.54
C TRP A 137 -4.77 -15.44 -8.20
N ILE A 138 -5.12 -14.74 -7.12
CA ILE A 138 -4.52 -14.87 -5.80
C ILE A 138 -5.33 -15.91 -5.02
N LYS A 139 -4.64 -16.87 -4.41
CA LYS A 139 -5.29 -17.90 -3.59
C LYS A 139 -5.63 -17.42 -2.18
N ASN A 140 -4.78 -16.59 -1.61
CA ASN A 140 -4.98 -15.99 -0.30
C ASN A 140 -4.58 -14.52 -0.31
N LEU A 141 -5.55 -13.65 -0.20
CA LEU A 141 -5.38 -12.20 -0.24
C LEU A 141 -4.48 -11.67 0.89
N TRP A 142 -4.37 -12.44 1.99
CA TRP A 142 -3.56 -12.07 3.15
C TRP A 142 -2.08 -12.38 3.02
N MET A 143 -1.72 -13.16 2.00
CA MET A 143 -0.34 -13.49 1.67
C MET A 143 0.16 -12.66 0.47
N PRO A 144 1.47 -12.47 0.28
CA PRO A 144 2.01 -11.74 -0.87
C PRO A 144 1.64 -12.39 -2.21
N ASP A 145 1.35 -11.56 -3.24
CA ASP A 145 1.18 -12.02 -4.63
C ASP A 145 2.56 -12.39 -5.23
N ASN A 146 3.00 -13.62 -4.92
CA ASN A 146 4.33 -14.07 -5.25
C ASN A 146 4.32 -15.60 -5.48
N PRO A 147 4.84 -16.11 -6.61
CA PRO A 147 4.90 -17.53 -6.90
C PRO A 147 5.86 -18.32 -5.98
N PHE A 148 6.75 -17.62 -5.28
CA PHE A 148 7.70 -18.20 -4.33
C PHE A 148 7.18 -18.21 -2.88
N TYR A 149 5.97 -17.67 -2.64
CA TYR A 149 5.31 -17.65 -1.34
C TYR A 149 4.14 -18.63 -1.32
N SER A 150 4.02 -19.35 -0.22
CA SER A 150 2.84 -20.17 0.06
C SER A 150 1.58 -19.31 0.21
N ALA A 151 0.44 -19.85 -0.20
CA ALA A 151 -0.87 -19.28 0.14
C ALA A 151 -1.19 -19.40 1.64
N LEU A 152 -0.46 -20.25 2.35
CA LEU A 152 -0.63 -20.51 3.77
C LEU A 152 0.34 -19.66 4.61
N PRO A 153 0.00 -19.33 5.87
CA PRO A 153 0.89 -18.62 6.78
C PRO A 153 2.24 -19.30 6.92
N ASN A 154 3.33 -18.55 6.97
CA ASN A 154 4.68 -19.08 7.09
C ASN A 154 5.46 -18.31 8.17
N ALA A 155 6.65 -18.81 8.52
CA ALA A 155 7.49 -18.24 9.57
C ALA A 155 7.71 -16.72 9.37
N ASN A 156 7.96 -16.27 8.13
CA ASN A 156 8.22 -14.85 7.86
C ASN A 156 6.99 -13.97 8.16
N THR A 157 5.79 -14.44 7.78
CA THR A 157 4.56 -13.69 8.05
C THR A 157 4.21 -13.66 9.53
N LEU A 158 4.39 -14.79 10.24
CA LEU A 158 4.10 -14.89 11.66
C LEU A 158 5.04 -14.04 12.52
N GLN A 159 6.33 -13.96 12.18
CA GLN A 159 7.29 -13.10 12.85
C GLN A 159 7.02 -11.60 12.66
N MET A 160 6.28 -11.21 11.63
CA MET A 160 5.90 -9.81 11.40
C MET A 160 4.70 -9.36 12.25
N ILE A 161 3.95 -10.29 12.85
CA ILE A 161 2.79 -9.97 13.70
C ILE A 161 3.29 -9.37 15.02
N SER A 162 2.68 -8.26 15.43
CA SER A 162 3.09 -7.56 16.65
C SER A 162 2.73 -8.34 17.92
N GLN A 163 3.49 -8.11 18.98
CA GLN A 163 3.24 -8.70 20.31
C GLN A 163 1.78 -8.52 20.75
N GLY A 164 1.23 -7.31 20.67
CA GLY A 164 -0.13 -7.03 21.12
C GLY A 164 -1.21 -7.74 20.32
N GLU A 165 -0.96 -8.02 19.02
CA GLU A 165 -1.87 -8.83 18.19
C GLU A 165 -1.83 -10.30 18.59
N TRP A 166 -0.64 -10.85 18.87
CA TRP A 166 -0.47 -12.21 19.42
C TRP A 166 -1.16 -12.37 20.77
N GLU A 167 -0.94 -11.44 21.70
CA GLU A 167 -1.58 -11.44 23.02
C GLU A 167 -3.12 -11.37 22.89
N THR A 168 -3.62 -10.48 22.04
CA THR A 168 -5.06 -10.33 21.80
C THR A 168 -5.67 -11.60 21.23
N TRP A 169 -5.00 -12.21 20.25
CA TRP A 169 -5.42 -13.46 19.64
C TRP A 169 -5.45 -14.60 20.66
N PHE A 170 -4.36 -14.80 21.40
CA PHE A 170 -4.25 -15.87 22.41
C PHE A 170 -5.31 -15.73 23.49
N ASN A 171 -5.52 -14.51 24.00
CA ASN A 171 -6.56 -14.25 24.99
C ASN A 171 -7.98 -14.49 24.45
N GLY A 172 -8.19 -14.26 23.18
CA GLY A 172 -9.47 -14.53 22.49
C GLY A 172 -9.77 -16.03 22.32
N LEU A 173 -8.76 -16.89 22.39
CA LEU A 173 -8.91 -18.34 22.30
C LEU A 173 -9.30 -19.00 23.64
N GLN A 174 -9.33 -18.26 24.76
CA GLN A 174 -9.71 -18.81 26.05
C GLN A 174 -11.11 -19.39 25.98
N GLY A 175 -11.22 -20.68 26.27
CA GLY A 175 -12.48 -21.47 26.16
C GLY A 175 -12.66 -22.23 24.84
N ASN A 176 -11.83 -21.96 23.83
CA ASN A 176 -11.82 -22.71 22.55
C ASN A 176 -10.38 -22.85 22.00
N MET A 177 -9.48 -23.32 22.85
CA MET A 177 -8.07 -23.47 22.53
C MET A 177 -7.85 -24.61 21.52
N PRO A 178 -7.15 -24.37 20.38
CA PRO A 178 -6.78 -25.43 19.46
C PRO A 178 -5.98 -26.53 20.15
N PRO A 179 -6.24 -27.84 19.87
CA PRO A 179 -5.60 -28.95 20.55
C PRO A 179 -4.07 -28.89 20.53
N LEU A 180 -3.47 -28.66 19.36
CA LEU A 180 -2.00 -28.58 19.26
C LEU A 180 -1.43 -27.36 19.97
N LEU A 181 -2.19 -26.26 20.07
CA LEU A 181 -1.77 -25.09 20.82
C LEU A 181 -1.83 -25.34 22.34
N ALA A 182 -2.83 -26.11 22.81
CA ALA A 182 -2.98 -26.49 24.21
C ALA A 182 -1.81 -27.33 24.70
N GLU A 183 -1.25 -28.23 23.85
CA GLU A 183 -0.09 -29.04 24.15
C GLU A 183 1.19 -28.21 24.45
N LEU A 184 1.27 -26.99 23.90
CA LEU A 184 2.41 -26.11 24.13
C LEU A 184 2.41 -25.45 25.53
N ASN A 185 1.34 -25.58 26.30
CA ASN A 185 1.19 -25.02 27.65
C ASN A 185 1.53 -23.52 27.73
N LEU A 186 1.15 -22.75 26.69
CA LEU A 186 1.43 -21.32 26.62
C LEU A 186 0.61 -20.54 27.65
N THR A 187 1.21 -19.49 28.19
CA THR A 187 0.58 -18.56 29.14
C THR A 187 0.70 -17.13 28.59
N ALA A 188 0.08 -16.16 29.24
CA ALA A 188 0.25 -14.75 28.89
C ALA A 188 1.73 -14.31 28.91
N GLU A 189 2.55 -14.91 29.80
CA GLU A 189 4.00 -14.62 29.88
C GLU A 189 4.77 -15.09 28.64
N SER A 190 4.25 -16.10 27.93
CA SER A 190 4.86 -16.60 26.68
C SER A 190 4.85 -15.54 25.59
N PHE A 191 3.92 -14.59 25.62
CA PHE A 191 3.78 -13.51 24.62
C PHE A 191 4.47 -12.21 25.03
N THR A 192 5.27 -12.20 26.10
CA THR A 192 6.09 -11.03 26.44
C THR A 192 7.18 -10.82 25.39
N LYS A 193 7.66 -9.58 25.28
CA LYS A 193 8.69 -9.21 24.30
C LYS A 193 9.95 -10.12 24.35
N GLN A 194 10.27 -10.65 25.53
CA GLN A 194 11.42 -11.52 25.72
C GLN A 194 11.18 -12.93 25.18
N ASN A 195 9.97 -13.46 25.36
CA ASN A 195 9.61 -14.85 25.05
C ASN A 195 8.96 -15.01 23.67
N LEU A 196 8.45 -13.93 23.08
CA LEU A 196 7.64 -13.96 21.86
C LEU A 196 8.30 -14.72 20.70
N GLY A 197 9.61 -14.52 20.49
CA GLY A 197 10.33 -15.21 19.42
C GLY A 197 10.34 -16.74 19.59
N ALA A 198 10.59 -17.22 20.81
CA ALA A 198 10.55 -18.64 21.13
C ALA A 198 9.13 -19.21 21.03
N THR A 199 8.15 -18.44 21.48
CA THR A 199 6.71 -18.80 21.40
C THR A 199 6.25 -18.94 19.96
N ILE A 200 6.58 -17.97 19.09
CA ILE A 200 6.26 -18.05 17.65
C ILE A 200 6.93 -19.26 17.02
N GLN A 201 8.19 -19.55 17.37
CA GLN A 201 8.87 -20.73 16.85
C GLN A 201 8.18 -22.03 17.30
N ALA A 202 7.79 -22.14 18.56
CA ALA A 202 7.03 -23.30 19.05
C ALA A 202 5.69 -23.50 18.32
N ILE A 203 4.99 -22.39 18.03
CA ILE A 203 3.75 -22.42 17.21
C ILE A 203 4.05 -22.91 15.79
N ILE A 204 5.12 -22.41 15.15
CA ILE A 204 5.55 -22.85 13.83
C ILE A 204 5.88 -24.34 13.81
N ASP A 205 6.59 -24.81 14.82
CA ASP A 205 6.97 -26.22 14.95
C ASP A 205 5.74 -27.11 15.16
N ALA A 206 4.76 -26.66 15.96
CA ALA A 206 3.47 -27.36 16.14
C ALA A 206 2.66 -27.39 14.84
N MET A 207 2.63 -26.29 14.10
CA MET A 207 1.99 -26.25 12.77
C MET A 207 2.67 -27.21 11.79
N SER A 208 3.99 -27.32 11.82
CA SER A 208 4.76 -28.20 10.93
C SER A 208 4.48 -29.68 11.13
N GLY A 209 3.96 -30.07 12.29
CA GLY A 209 3.50 -31.43 12.58
C GLY A 209 2.00 -31.64 12.41
N ALA A 210 1.26 -30.56 12.11
CA ALA A 210 -0.18 -30.61 12.04
C ALA A 210 -0.65 -31.39 10.79
N LYS A 211 -1.51 -32.38 11.00
CA LYS A 211 -2.26 -33.05 9.94
C LYS A 211 -3.55 -32.27 9.72
N VAL A 212 -3.73 -31.77 8.51
CA VAL A 212 -4.91 -31.03 8.11
C VAL A 212 -5.76 -31.90 7.20
N LEU A 213 -7.02 -32.11 7.57
CA LEU A 213 -8.00 -32.80 6.75
C LEU A 213 -8.66 -31.81 5.79
N MET A 214 -8.43 -31.98 4.51
CA MET A 214 -9.01 -31.16 3.45
C MET A 214 -10.46 -31.59 3.15
N ALA A 215 -11.23 -30.68 2.52
CA ALA A 215 -12.62 -30.92 2.16
C ALA A 215 -12.83 -32.13 1.21
N ASP A 216 -11.80 -32.50 0.44
CA ASP A 216 -11.79 -33.69 -0.43
C ASP A 216 -11.48 -35.02 0.31
N GLY A 217 -11.27 -34.97 1.62
CA GLY A 217 -10.93 -36.10 2.47
C GLY A 217 -9.47 -36.49 2.48
N THR A 218 -8.59 -35.72 1.83
CA THR A 218 -7.14 -35.97 1.86
C THR A 218 -6.50 -35.32 3.12
N GLU A 219 -5.59 -36.06 3.77
CA GLU A 219 -4.78 -35.54 4.85
C GLU A 219 -3.48 -34.95 4.28
N TYR A 220 -3.21 -33.69 4.61
CA TYR A 220 -1.93 -33.05 4.32
C TYR A 220 -1.15 -32.80 5.59
N LEU A 221 0.16 -33.03 5.55
CA LEU A 221 1.08 -32.57 6.59
C LEU A 221 1.40 -31.10 6.28
N TYR A 222 0.88 -30.24 7.14
CA TYR A 222 1.16 -28.82 7.01
C TYR A 222 2.67 -28.55 7.02
N TYR A 223 3.18 -27.69 6.21
CA TYR A 223 4.59 -27.29 6.04
C TYR A 223 5.52 -28.35 5.39
N ALA A 224 5.38 -29.63 5.67
CA ALA A 224 6.31 -30.63 5.12
C ALA A 224 6.12 -30.82 3.61
N GLU A 225 4.88 -30.82 3.13
CA GLU A 225 4.58 -30.96 1.70
C GLU A 225 4.78 -29.64 0.94
N GLY A 226 4.58 -28.49 1.62
CA GLY A 226 4.85 -27.17 1.06
C GLY A 226 6.32 -26.94 0.71
N VAL A 227 7.19 -27.38 1.56
CA VAL A 227 8.64 -27.29 1.34
C VAL A 227 9.13 -28.35 0.37
N ARG A 228 8.54 -29.56 0.38
CA ARG A 228 8.90 -30.63 -0.56
C ARG A 228 8.53 -30.30 -1.99
N ASP A 229 7.38 -29.71 -2.25
CA ASP A 229 6.99 -29.34 -3.60
C ASP A 229 7.85 -28.20 -4.17
N LEU A 230 8.34 -27.30 -3.33
CA LEU A 230 9.33 -26.30 -3.74
C LEU A 230 10.73 -26.89 -3.96
N ALA A 231 11.12 -27.90 -3.16
CA ALA A 231 12.45 -28.53 -3.25
C ALA A 231 12.47 -29.74 -4.22
N GLY A 232 11.32 -30.35 -4.47
CA GLY A 232 11.17 -31.50 -5.39
C GLY A 232 10.76 -31.13 -6.80
N ALA A 233 10.42 -29.87 -7.04
CA ALA A 233 10.15 -29.37 -8.36
C ALA A 233 11.48 -29.24 -9.12
N SER A 234 11.88 -30.28 -9.80
CA SER A 234 12.68 -30.14 -11.02
C SER A 234 11.85 -29.26 -11.95
N ILE A 235 12.16 -27.98 -11.95
CA ILE A 235 11.46 -26.95 -12.72
C ILE A 235 11.43 -27.34 -14.21
N PRO A 236 10.33 -27.89 -14.69
CA PRO A 236 9.67 -27.41 -15.86
C PRO A 236 8.54 -26.51 -15.33
N LEU A 237 8.94 -25.38 -15.09
CA LEU A 237 8.40 -24.05 -14.78
C LEU A 237 7.02 -23.89 -14.11
N LEU A 238 6.09 -24.83 -14.05
CA LEU A 238 4.74 -24.57 -13.50
C LEU A 238 3.92 -25.81 -13.05
N GLY A 239 4.40 -27.01 -13.21
CA GLY A 239 3.59 -28.22 -12.99
C GLY A 239 3.32 -28.56 -11.51
N SER A 240 4.32 -28.49 -10.64
CA SER A 240 4.21 -28.83 -9.21
C SER A 240 3.87 -27.64 -8.30
N LEU A 241 3.99 -26.42 -8.80
CA LEU A 241 3.61 -25.19 -8.07
C LEU A 241 2.08 -25.03 -7.92
N LYS A 242 1.29 -25.95 -8.47
CA LYS A 242 -0.16 -25.77 -8.65
C LYS A 242 -0.95 -25.67 -7.34
N HIS A 243 -0.44 -26.21 -6.25
CA HIS A 243 -1.19 -26.24 -4.98
C HIS A 243 -0.73 -25.21 -3.92
N MET A 244 0.46 -24.61 -4.05
CA MET A 244 1.07 -23.87 -2.94
C MET A 244 1.44 -22.40 -3.21
N PHE A 245 1.67 -22.01 -4.44
CA PHE A 245 1.99 -20.61 -4.72
C PHE A 245 0.79 -19.68 -4.51
N ASN A 246 1.02 -18.52 -3.95
CA ASN A 246 -0.08 -17.59 -3.68
C ASN A 246 -0.49 -16.73 -4.88
N GLY A 247 0.44 -16.41 -5.79
CA GLY A 247 0.12 -15.53 -6.91
C GLY A 247 1.17 -15.50 -8.01
N LEU A 248 1.00 -14.57 -8.95
CA LEU A 248 1.74 -14.50 -10.22
C LEU A 248 2.61 -13.25 -10.37
N LEU A 249 2.90 -12.51 -9.29
CA LEU A 249 3.60 -11.22 -9.28
C LEU A 249 2.86 -10.09 -10.03
N LEU A 250 1.60 -10.28 -10.38
CA LEU A 250 0.88 -9.31 -11.19
C LEU A 250 0.58 -8.01 -10.40
N LEU A 251 0.20 -8.10 -9.10
CA LEU A 251 -0.01 -6.90 -8.30
C LEU A 251 1.26 -6.06 -8.10
N PRO A 252 2.42 -6.63 -7.76
CA PRO A 252 3.69 -5.89 -7.73
C PRO A 252 4.03 -5.20 -9.06
N ILE A 253 3.86 -5.91 -10.19
CA ILE A 253 4.07 -5.35 -11.52
C ILE A 253 3.07 -4.22 -11.80
N LEU A 254 1.77 -4.45 -11.56
CA LEU A 254 0.73 -3.45 -11.74
C LEU A 254 0.94 -2.23 -10.83
N SER A 255 1.46 -2.43 -9.61
CA SER A 255 1.79 -1.33 -8.71
C SER A 255 2.89 -0.44 -9.29
N ALA A 256 3.97 -1.02 -9.83
CA ALA A 256 5.03 -0.27 -10.48
C ALA A 256 4.55 0.45 -11.74
N VAL A 257 3.79 -0.24 -12.61
CA VAL A 257 3.27 0.34 -13.86
C VAL A 257 2.27 1.47 -13.57
N SER A 258 1.33 1.26 -12.66
CA SER A 258 0.35 2.29 -12.27
C SER A 258 1.04 3.50 -11.62
N GLN A 259 2.08 3.27 -10.81
CA GLN A 259 2.87 4.34 -10.20
C GLN A 259 3.66 5.13 -11.25
N LEU A 260 4.25 4.46 -12.26
CA LEU A 260 4.90 5.14 -13.39
C LEU A 260 3.91 5.97 -14.20
N ALA A 261 2.73 5.41 -14.49
CA ALA A 261 1.67 6.12 -15.20
C ALA A 261 1.21 7.36 -14.41
N MET A 262 1.00 7.22 -13.10
CA MET A 262 0.64 8.31 -12.20
C MET A 262 1.72 9.40 -12.18
N THR A 263 2.99 9.02 -12.08
CA THR A 263 4.13 9.96 -12.10
C THR A 263 4.19 10.74 -13.41
N LYS A 264 3.93 10.09 -14.54
CA LYS A 264 3.85 10.76 -15.86
C LYS A 264 2.66 11.73 -15.95
N LEU A 265 1.49 11.31 -15.47
CA LEU A 265 0.28 12.16 -15.46
C LEU A 265 0.44 13.39 -14.56
N MET A 266 1.09 13.23 -13.42
CA MET A 266 1.34 14.35 -12.49
C MET A 266 2.55 15.20 -12.89
N GLY A 267 3.57 14.62 -13.49
CA GLY A 267 4.88 15.21 -13.77
C GLY A 267 5.10 15.66 -15.20
N GLY A 268 4.12 15.50 -16.10
CA GLY A 268 4.32 15.79 -17.54
C GLY A 268 4.77 17.21 -17.87
N ASN A 269 4.68 18.16 -16.92
CA ASN A 269 5.15 19.53 -17.06
C ASN A 269 6.03 20.01 -15.89
N GLN A 270 6.45 19.13 -14.99
CA GLN A 270 7.49 19.48 -14.02
C GLN A 270 8.83 19.40 -14.73
N ALA A 271 9.23 20.52 -15.34
CA ALA A 271 10.63 20.72 -15.68
C ALA A 271 11.42 20.63 -14.36
N THR A 272 11.97 19.45 -14.08
CA THR A 272 12.99 19.32 -13.03
C THR A 272 14.09 20.32 -13.36
N PRO A 273 14.58 21.11 -12.39
CA PRO A 273 15.73 21.96 -12.62
C PRO A 273 16.85 21.12 -13.22
N THR A 274 17.28 21.48 -14.42
CA THR A 274 18.35 20.75 -15.12
C THR A 274 19.70 21.02 -14.48
N GLU A 275 19.82 22.09 -13.68
CA GLU A 275 21.02 22.50 -12.98
C GLU A 275 20.67 23.15 -11.64
N GLY A 276 21.40 22.82 -10.55
CA GLY A 276 21.24 23.38 -9.23
C GLY A 276 21.06 22.35 -8.12
N PRO A 277 21.08 22.75 -6.82
CA PRO A 277 20.83 21.86 -5.70
C PRO A 277 19.41 21.31 -5.79
N GLY A 278 19.26 20.04 -6.20
CA GLY A 278 17.97 19.37 -6.42
C GLY A 278 17.74 18.85 -7.84
N ALA A 279 18.61 19.17 -8.81
CA ALA A 279 18.49 18.68 -10.19
C ALA A 279 18.52 17.15 -10.31
N GLY A 280 19.25 16.46 -9.42
CA GLY A 280 19.29 15.00 -9.35
C GLY A 280 18.06 14.38 -8.68
N SER A 281 17.38 15.09 -7.79
CA SER A 281 16.27 14.55 -6.99
C SER A 281 15.04 14.21 -7.85
N GLY A 282 14.76 14.98 -8.88
CA GLY A 282 13.59 14.75 -9.75
C GLY A 282 13.70 13.47 -10.61
N LYS A 283 14.90 13.15 -11.14
CA LYS A 283 15.15 11.90 -11.86
C LYS A 283 15.12 10.70 -10.91
N PHE A 284 15.74 10.85 -9.72
CA PHE A 284 15.73 9.84 -8.68
C PHE A 284 14.28 9.52 -8.25
N MET A 285 13.48 10.53 -7.90
CA MET A 285 12.10 10.35 -7.44
C MET A 285 11.21 9.69 -8.50
N LYS A 286 11.46 9.95 -9.78
CA LYS A 286 10.71 9.35 -10.90
C LYS A 286 10.83 7.82 -10.94
N TRP A 287 12.00 7.28 -10.60
CA TRP A 287 12.25 5.84 -10.60
C TRP A 287 12.14 5.21 -9.21
N PHE A 288 12.45 5.97 -8.16
CA PHE A 288 12.39 5.50 -6.78
C PHE A 288 10.98 5.01 -6.41
N PHE A 289 9.94 5.82 -6.63
CA PHE A 289 8.59 5.46 -6.21
C PHE A 289 8.03 4.20 -6.92
N PRO A 290 8.17 4.01 -8.22
CA PRO A 290 7.74 2.77 -8.87
C PRO A 290 8.47 1.52 -8.36
N ILE A 291 9.79 1.61 -8.19
CA ILE A 291 10.59 0.49 -7.66
C ILE A 291 10.20 0.21 -6.22
N PHE A 292 10.08 1.24 -5.40
CA PHE A 292 9.68 1.14 -3.99
C PHE A 292 8.26 0.55 -3.85
N SER A 293 7.32 0.95 -4.71
CA SER A 293 5.96 0.40 -4.69
C SER A 293 5.93 -1.08 -5.07
N ALA A 294 6.71 -1.49 -6.07
CA ALA A 294 6.85 -2.91 -6.41
C ALA A 294 7.46 -3.70 -5.24
N TRP A 295 8.54 -3.20 -4.64
CA TRP A 295 9.20 -3.85 -3.51
C TRP A 295 8.28 -4.00 -2.30
N ILE A 296 7.51 -2.95 -1.93
CA ILE A 296 6.51 -3.07 -0.88
C ILE A 296 5.45 -4.12 -1.22
N CYS A 297 4.89 -4.07 -2.43
CA CYS A 297 3.86 -5.02 -2.86
C CYS A 297 4.37 -6.47 -2.95
N LEU A 298 5.68 -6.69 -3.11
CA LEU A 298 6.32 -8.00 -3.03
C LEU A 298 6.44 -8.52 -1.60
N SER A 299 6.56 -7.61 -0.63
CA SER A 299 6.88 -7.94 0.77
C SER A 299 5.65 -8.02 1.67
N TYR A 300 4.55 -7.36 1.27
CA TYR A 300 3.32 -7.29 2.06
C TYR A 300 2.17 -8.07 1.40
N SER A 301 1.07 -8.22 2.14
CA SER A 301 -0.11 -8.95 1.68
C SER A 301 -0.66 -8.43 0.35
N SER A 302 -1.25 -9.31 -0.43
CA SER A 302 -1.94 -8.97 -1.67
C SER A 302 -3.11 -7.99 -1.43
N ALA A 303 -3.71 -8.00 -0.24
CA ALA A 303 -4.71 -7.03 0.18
C ALA A 303 -4.17 -5.60 0.13
N PHE A 304 -2.97 -5.37 0.66
CA PHE A 304 -2.30 -4.08 0.59
C PHE A 304 -1.93 -3.71 -0.85
N ALA A 305 -1.38 -4.66 -1.61
CA ALA A 305 -1.01 -4.43 -3.00
C ALA A 305 -2.24 -4.09 -3.87
N LEU A 306 -3.38 -4.75 -3.63
CA LEU A 306 -4.66 -4.46 -4.26
C LEU A 306 -5.15 -3.03 -3.95
N TYR A 307 -5.11 -2.65 -2.65
CA TYR A 307 -5.40 -1.27 -2.24
C TYR A 307 -4.51 -0.26 -2.98
N TRP A 308 -3.20 -0.54 -3.06
CA TRP A 308 -2.23 0.35 -3.71
C TRP A 308 -2.53 0.53 -5.20
N VAL A 309 -2.74 -0.57 -5.94
CA VAL A 309 -3.08 -0.53 -7.37
C VAL A 309 -4.43 0.16 -7.60
N ALA A 310 -5.48 -0.22 -6.86
CA ALA A 310 -6.80 0.40 -6.94
C ALA A 310 -6.71 1.91 -6.63
N GLY A 311 -5.96 2.29 -5.60
CA GLY A 311 -5.71 3.68 -5.24
C GLY A 311 -5.04 4.49 -6.35
N ASN A 312 -4.06 3.92 -7.04
CA ASN A 312 -3.42 4.55 -8.19
C ASN A 312 -4.41 4.73 -9.36
N LEU A 313 -5.19 3.70 -9.69
CA LEU A 313 -6.17 3.76 -10.78
C LEU A 313 -7.26 4.81 -10.51
N VAL A 314 -7.83 4.84 -9.31
CA VAL A 314 -8.82 5.85 -8.90
C VAL A 314 -8.20 7.25 -8.96
N SER A 315 -6.97 7.42 -8.47
CA SER A 315 -6.26 8.71 -8.52
C SER A 315 -5.97 9.17 -9.93
N MET A 316 -5.72 8.27 -10.88
CA MET A 316 -5.57 8.61 -12.30
C MET A 316 -6.88 9.16 -12.87
N GLY A 317 -8.01 8.51 -12.60
CA GLY A 317 -9.33 8.98 -12.99
C GLY A 317 -9.67 10.35 -12.36
N GLN A 318 -9.43 10.50 -11.05
CA GLN A 318 -9.61 11.77 -10.34
C GLN A 318 -8.71 12.88 -10.93
N THR A 319 -7.45 12.56 -11.27
CA THR A 319 -6.53 13.51 -11.91
C THR A 319 -7.09 14.07 -13.20
N PHE A 320 -7.62 13.20 -14.05
CA PHE A 320 -8.25 13.62 -15.32
C PHE A 320 -9.45 14.52 -15.07
N LEU A 321 -10.36 14.15 -14.17
CA LEU A 321 -11.56 14.93 -13.85
C LEU A 321 -11.23 16.29 -13.22
N ILE A 322 -10.31 16.30 -12.25
CA ILE A 322 -9.88 17.54 -11.57
C ILE A 322 -9.19 18.49 -12.56
N ASN A 323 -8.34 17.96 -13.43
CA ASN A 323 -7.69 18.79 -14.45
C ASN A 323 -8.70 19.43 -15.38
N LYS A 324 -9.69 18.66 -15.88
CA LYS A 324 -10.77 19.17 -16.73
C LYS A 324 -11.62 20.24 -16.01
N TYR A 325 -11.90 20.04 -14.73
CA TYR A 325 -12.60 21.03 -13.90
C TYR A 325 -11.80 22.34 -13.76
N LEU A 326 -10.50 22.24 -13.45
CA LEU A 326 -9.64 23.41 -13.29
C LEU A 326 -9.43 24.16 -14.62
N ASP A 327 -9.31 23.44 -15.75
CA ASP A 327 -9.21 24.05 -17.08
C ASP A 327 -10.45 24.88 -17.41
N ARG A 328 -11.65 24.33 -17.15
CA ARG A 328 -12.92 25.06 -17.34
C ARG A 328 -12.99 26.30 -16.45
N LYS A 329 -12.57 26.18 -15.18
CA LYS A 329 -12.58 27.30 -14.25
C LYS A 329 -11.60 28.40 -14.68
N GLU A 330 -10.45 28.05 -15.21
CA GLU A 330 -9.48 29.02 -15.72
C GLU A 330 -9.97 29.69 -17.00
N SER A 331 -10.60 28.95 -17.93
CA SER A 331 -11.17 29.54 -19.15
C SER A 331 -12.32 30.51 -18.88
N MET A 332 -13.17 30.24 -17.88
CA MET A 332 -14.24 31.15 -17.46
C MET A 332 -13.73 32.37 -16.70
N ALA A 333 -12.56 32.29 -16.08
CA ALA A 333 -11.95 33.41 -15.35
C ALA A 333 -11.03 34.27 -16.22
N ALA A 334 -10.70 33.84 -17.45
CA ALA A 334 -9.98 34.65 -18.42
C ALA A 334 -10.90 35.78 -18.90
N PRO A 335 -10.50 37.06 -18.79
CA PRO A 335 -11.31 38.16 -19.41
C PRO A 335 -11.48 37.87 -20.89
N VAL A 336 -12.66 38.10 -21.39
CA VAL A 336 -12.97 38.09 -22.85
C VAL A 336 -12.05 39.13 -23.48
N ALA A 337 -10.88 38.67 -23.95
CA ALA A 337 -9.99 39.52 -24.74
C ALA A 337 -10.56 39.64 -26.11
N GLY A 338 -11.26 40.73 -26.35
CA GLY A 338 -11.69 41.05 -27.69
C GLY A 338 -13.03 41.74 -27.76
N GLU A 339 -12.99 43.04 -27.53
CA GLU A 339 -13.80 44.04 -28.29
C GLU A 339 -13.37 45.42 -27.77
N GLY A 340 -12.54 46.09 -28.52
CA GLY A 340 -12.24 47.49 -28.22
C GLY A 340 -10.85 47.97 -28.56
N SER A 341 -10.45 47.94 -29.81
CA SER A 341 -9.62 49.00 -30.38
C SER A 341 -9.66 48.99 -31.90
N VAL A 342 -10.81 49.37 -32.43
CA VAL A 342 -10.82 50.08 -33.71
C VAL A 342 -11.27 51.48 -33.40
N LYS A 343 -10.34 52.39 -33.21
CA LYS A 343 -10.39 53.76 -33.62
C LYS A 343 -8.96 54.35 -33.60
#